data_dbc560f65d87acea5a66fc9d1b840251
#
_entry.id   dbc560f65d87acea5a66fc9d1b840251
#
_cell.length_a   1.000
_cell.length_b   1.000
_cell.length_c   1.000
_cell.angle_alpha   90.00
_cell.angle_beta   90.00
_cell.angle_gamma   90.00
#
_symmetry.space_group_name_H-M   'P 1'
#
loop_
_entity.id
_entity.type
_entity.pdbx_description
1 polymer ?
#
loop_
_entity_poly.entity_id
_entity_poly.type
_entity_poly.pdbx_seq_one_letter_code
_entity_poly.pdbx_strand_id
1 'polypeptide(L)'
;MKARALVAWNVRRIRVDRGIPQEQLAYDAGIDRSYMSGLERQAENPTIDLLDRIAGTLDVHLSELFVQPPKGATTPKPLPKGRKPARPRRKKK
;
A
#
# COMPACT_ATOMS: atom_id res chain seq x y z
N MET A 1 -15.16 -9.34 3.56
CA MET A 1 -14.36 -8.15 3.88
C MET A 1 -14.91 -6.96 3.16
N LYS A 2 -15.06 -5.86 3.85
CA LYS A 2 -15.60 -4.65 3.21
C LYS A 2 -14.57 -4.04 2.28
N ALA A 3 -15.05 -3.27 1.32
CA ALA A 3 -14.18 -2.74 0.28
C ALA A 3 -13.01 -1.94 0.81
N ARG A 4 -13.26 -1.08 1.80
CA ARG A 4 -12.15 -0.27 2.35
C ARG A 4 -11.10 -1.15 3.02
N ALA A 5 -11.55 -2.21 3.71
CA ALA A 5 -10.63 -3.13 4.34
C ALA A 5 -9.84 -3.92 3.32
N LEU A 6 -10.50 -4.31 2.24
CA LEU A 6 -9.85 -5.05 1.17
C LEU A 6 -8.73 -4.23 0.54
N VAL A 7 -9.03 -2.98 0.19
CA VAL A 7 -8.05 -2.11 -0.42
C VAL A 7 -6.90 -1.83 0.55
N ALA A 8 -7.25 -1.51 1.81
CA ALA A 8 -6.24 -1.20 2.81
C ALA A 8 -5.28 -2.37 3.00
N TRP A 9 -5.82 -3.58 3.08
CA TRP A 9 -5.00 -4.77 3.25
C TRP A 9 -4.04 -4.97 2.09
N ASN A 10 -4.55 -4.81 0.87
CA ASN A 10 -3.71 -5.03 -0.32
C ASN A 10 -2.66 -3.95 -0.50
N VAL A 11 -3.01 -2.69 -0.29
CA VAL A 11 -2.04 -1.61 -0.39
C VAL A 11 -0.90 -1.86 0.59
N ARG A 12 -1.26 -2.19 1.83
CA ARG A 12 -0.26 -2.44 2.85
C ARG A 12 0.57 -3.68 2.54
N ARG A 13 -0.07 -4.75 2.09
CA ARG A 13 0.63 -5.98 1.73
C ARG A 13 1.70 -5.72 0.68
N ILE A 14 1.32 -5.04 -0.39
CA ILE A 14 2.26 -4.80 -1.49
C ILE A 14 3.35 -3.85 -1.06
N ARG A 15 2.99 -2.79 -0.32
CA ARG A 15 3.94 -1.81 0.16
C ARG A 15 4.99 -2.45 1.07
N VAL A 16 4.53 -3.22 2.04
CA VAL A 16 5.43 -3.88 2.99
C VAL A 16 6.31 -4.91 2.26
N ASP A 17 5.70 -5.66 1.34
CA ASP A 17 6.42 -6.65 0.57
C ASP A 17 7.57 -6.03 -0.22
N ARG A 18 7.40 -4.79 -0.66
CA ARG A 18 8.42 -4.09 -1.42
C ARG A 18 9.33 -3.23 -0.57
N GLY A 19 9.14 -3.26 0.75
CA GLY A 19 9.98 -2.50 1.65
C GLY A 19 9.79 -1.00 1.55
N ILE A 20 8.62 -0.54 1.17
CA ILE A 20 8.34 0.87 0.99
C ILE A 20 7.64 1.43 2.23
N PRO A 21 8.26 2.42 2.91
CA PRO A 21 7.59 3.05 4.04
C PRO A 21 6.33 3.78 3.57
N GLN A 22 5.36 3.90 4.46
CA GLN A 22 4.09 4.54 4.14
C GLN A 22 4.28 5.97 3.61
N GLU A 23 5.16 6.74 4.24
CA GLU A 23 5.35 8.11 3.79
C GLU A 23 6.05 8.19 2.43
N GLN A 24 6.89 7.20 2.11
CA GLN A 24 7.52 7.17 0.81
C GLN A 24 6.48 6.91 -0.28
N LEU A 25 5.58 5.98 -0.03
CA LEU A 25 4.52 5.72 -0.99
C LEU A 25 3.65 6.95 -1.19
N ALA A 26 3.31 7.63 -0.11
CA ALA A 26 2.51 8.83 -0.20
C ALA A 26 3.21 9.90 -1.04
N TYR A 27 4.49 10.10 -0.77
CA TYR A 27 5.27 11.09 -1.50
C TYR A 27 5.33 10.75 -2.99
N ASP A 28 5.66 9.51 -3.30
CA ASP A 28 5.81 9.08 -4.69
C ASP A 28 4.50 9.12 -5.46
N ALA A 29 3.39 8.86 -4.78
CA ALA A 29 2.08 8.89 -5.41
C ALA A 29 1.46 10.27 -5.43
N GLY A 30 2.10 11.25 -4.79
CA GLY A 30 1.56 12.60 -4.72
C GLY A 30 0.34 12.69 -3.83
N ILE A 31 0.33 11.94 -2.74
CA ILE A 31 -0.79 11.85 -1.81
C ILE A 31 -0.34 12.36 -0.45
N ASP A 32 -1.23 13.07 0.22
CA ASP A 32 -0.94 13.53 1.57
C ASP A 32 -0.67 12.33 2.49
N ARG A 33 0.35 12.45 3.33
CA ARG A 33 0.75 11.39 4.23
C ARG A 33 -0.39 10.99 5.18
N SER A 34 -1.10 11.98 5.71
CA SER A 34 -2.23 11.68 6.61
C SER A 34 -3.31 10.88 5.90
N TYR A 35 -3.55 11.22 4.63
CA TYR A 35 -4.54 10.50 3.85
C TYR A 35 -4.10 9.06 3.63
N MET A 36 -2.83 8.85 3.27
CA MET A 36 -2.31 7.50 3.08
C MET A 36 -2.44 6.68 4.35
N SER A 37 -2.13 7.29 5.49
CA SER A 37 -2.29 6.62 6.77
C SER A 37 -3.75 6.25 7.01
N GLY A 38 -4.65 7.18 6.73
CA GLY A 38 -6.09 6.93 6.88
C GLY A 38 -6.58 5.82 5.96
N LEU A 39 -6.04 5.77 4.75
CA LEU A 39 -6.42 4.74 3.79
C LEU A 39 -6.07 3.36 4.33
N GLU A 40 -4.88 3.20 4.89
CA GLU A 40 -4.46 1.92 5.43
C GLU A 40 -5.16 1.57 6.73
N ARG A 41 -5.76 2.55 7.40
CA ARG A 41 -6.59 2.30 8.60
C ARG A 41 -8.06 2.15 8.26
N GLN A 42 -8.38 2.11 6.96
CA GLN A 42 -9.76 1.94 6.50
C GLN A 42 -10.65 3.16 6.82
N ALA A 43 -10.03 4.30 7.04
CA ALA A 43 -10.75 5.52 7.39
C ALA A 43 -11.11 6.37 6.17
N GLU A 44 -10.54 6.07 5.01
CA GLU A 44 -10.75 6.87 3.82
C GLU A 44 -11.53 6.10 2.77
N ASN A 45 -12.18 6.83 1.88
CA ASN A 45 -12.90 6.27 0.77
C ASN A 45 -12.28 6.79 -0.52
N PRO A 46 -11.21 6.17 -0.97
CA PRO A 46 -10.48 6.69 -2.13
C PRO A 46 -11.25 6.53 -3.43
N THR A 47 -11.00 7.44 -4.35
CA THR A 47 -11.57 7.33 -5.68
C THR A 47 -10.83 6.26 -6.46
N ILE A 48 -11.47 5.79 -7.51
CA ILE A 48 -10.83 4.85 -8.44
C ILE A 48 -9.56 5.45 -9.02
N ASP A 49 -9.62 6.74 -9.38
CA ASP A 49 -8.45 7.39 -9.95
C ASP A 49 -7.28 7.42 -8.97
N LEU A 50 -7.59 7.64 -7.70
CA LEU A 50 -6.53 7.64 -6.68
C LEU A 50 -5.94 6.25 -6.53
N LEU A 51 -6.79 5.22 -6.53
CA LEU A 51 -6.32 3.85 -6.44
C LEU A 51 -5.44 3.48 -7.63
N ASP A 52 -5.83 3.96 -8.81
CA ASP A 52 -5.04 3.72 -10.01
C ASP A 52 -3.65 4.34 -9.87
N ARG A 53 -3.59 5.54 -9.29
CA ARG A 53 -2.32 6.21 -9.07
C ARG A 53 -1.44 5.44 -8.09
N ILE A 54 -2.05 4.93 -7.02
CA ILE A 54 -1.32 4.13 -6.04
C ILE A 54 -0.78 2.86 -6.69
N ALA A 55 -1.62 2.17 -7.46
CA ALA A 55 -1.21 0.95 -8.13
C ALA A 55 -0.04 1.22 -9.08
N GLY A 56 -0.12 2.32 -9.84
CA GLY A 56 0.96 2.68 -10.74
C GLY A 56 2.25 2.97 -10.01
N THR A 57 2.15 3.64 -8.87
CA THR A 57 3.32 3.94 -8.05
C THR A 57 3.95 2.66 -7.50
N LEU A 58 3.11 1.69 -7.12
CA LEU A 58 3.57 0.41 -6.64
C LEU A 58 3.98 -0.53 -7.78
N ASP A 59 3.75 -0.10 -9.01
CA ASP A 59 4.08 -0.89 -10.21
C ASP A 59 3.33 -2.21 -10.24
N VAL A 60 2.03 -2.14 -9.96
CA VAL A 60 1.15 -3.31 -10.05
C VAL A 60 -0.10 -2.91 -10.81
N HIS A 61 -0.80 -3.92 -11.32
CA HIS A 61 -2.09 -3.69 -11.94
C HIS A 61 -3.10 -3.31 -10.86
N LEU A 62 -4.05 -2.46 -11.21
CA LEU A 62 -5.08 -2.01 -10.27
C LEU A 62 -5.78 -3.18 -9.60
N SER A 63 -6.00 -4.28 -10.32
CA SER A 63 -6.67 -5.44 -9.77
C SER A 63 -5.96 -6.02 -8.55
N GLU A 64 -4.66 -5.77 -8.40
CA GLU A 64 -3.92 -6.25 -7.25
C GLU A 64 -4.39 -5.62 -5.95
N LEU A 65 -5.04 -4.47 -6.03
CA LEU A 65 -5.56 -3.82 -4.83
C LEU A 65 -6.88 -4.43 -4.36
N PHE A 66 -7.43 -5.35 -5.14
CA PHE A 66 -8.71 -5.97 -4.85
C PHE A 66 -8.61 -7.49 -4.70
N VAL A 67 -7.42 -8.00 -4.53
CA VAL A 67 -7.21 -9.44 -4.35
C VAL A 67 -7.77 -9.87 -3.00
N GLN A 68 -8.55 -10.95 -3.01
CA GLN A 68 -9.13 -11.48 -1.79
C GLN A 68 -8.01 -12.09 -0.93
N PRO A 69 -7.87 -11.68 0.32
CA PRO A 69 -6.84 -12.27 1.18
C PRO A 69 -7.12 -13.75 1.39
N PRO A 70 -6.08 -14.55 1.58
CA PRO A 70 -6.27 -15.95 1.92
C PRO A 70 -7.03 -16.07 3.23
N LYS A 71 -7.78 -17.16 3.37
CA LYS A 71 -8.52 -17.41 4.58
C LYS A 71 -7.54 -17.45 5.76
N GLY A 72 -7.87 -16.72 6.80
CA GLY A 72 -7.01 -16.68 7.98
C GLY A 72 -5.83 -15.71 7.85
N ALA A 73 -5.77 -14.94 6.77
CA ALA A 73 -4.70 -13.97 6.61
C ALA A 73 -4.77 -12.91 7.70
N THR A 74 -3.60 -12.49 8.16
CA THR A 74 -3.50 -11.42 9.15
C THR A 74 -3.03 -10.15 8.48
N THR A 75 -3.12 -9.05 9.20
CA THR A 75 -2.61 -7.78 8.69
C THR A 75 -1.10 -7.87 8.51
N PRO A 76 -0.57 -7.42 7.36
CA PRO A 76 0.87 -7.43 7.16
C PRO A 76 1.57 -6.60 8.24
N LYS A 77 2.72 -7.07 8.67
CA LYS A 77 3.47 -6.39 9.71
C LYS A 77 4.04 -5.09 9.21
N PRO A 78 4.12 -4.07 10.06
CA PRO A 78 4.74 -2.83 9.67
C PRO A 78 6.23 -3.04 9.46
N LEU A 79 6.82 -2.17 8.66
CA LEU A 79 8.26 -2.20 8.45
C LEU A 79 8.97 -1.75 9.72
N PRO A 80 10.20 -2.20 9.93
CA PRO A 80 10.96 -1.76 11.09
C PRO A 80 11.08 -0.24 11.10
N LYS A 81 10.86 0.31 12.26
CA LYS A 81 10.88 1.74 12.42
C LYS A 81 12.29 2.29 12.24
N GLY A 82 12.38 3.38 11.51
CA GLY A 82 13.64 4.07 11.35
C GLY A 82 14.65 3.35 10.50
N ARG A 83 14.28 2.24 9.91
CA ARG A 83 15.19 1.52 9.05
C ARG A 83 14.80 1.66 7.60
N LYS A 84 15.80 1.77 6.81
CA LYS A 84 15.58 1.77 5.39
C LYS A 84 16.00 0.43 4.85
N PRO A 85 15.40 0.00 3.74
CA PRO A 85 15.89 -1.23 3.12
C PRO A 85 17.36 -1.11 2.85
N ALA A 86 18.06 -2.19 3.06
CA ALA A 86 19.50 -2.18 2.87
C ALA A 86 19.88 -1.96 1.43
N ARG A 87 19.00 -2.24 0.52
CA ARG A 87 19.30 -2.08 -0.88
C ARG A 87 18.19 -1.32 -1.57
N PRO A 88 18.51 -0.77 -2.74
CA PRO A 88 17.48 -0.09 -3.51
C PRO A 88 16.39 -1.07 -3.88
N ARG A 89 15.33 -0.57 -4.01
CA ARG A 89 14.24 -1.38 -4.42
C ARG A 89 14.38 -1.83 -5.79
N ARG A 90 14.62 -1.92 -6.14
CA ARG A 90 14.53 -2.31 -7.18
C ARG A 90 14.81 -2.55 -8.10
N LYS A 91 15.14 -2.70 -8.15
CA LYS A 91 15.50 -2.84 -8.89
C LYS A 91 15.11 -3.15 -9.76
N LYS A 92 15.06 -3.23 -10.09
CA LYS A 92 14.66 -3.36 -10.82
C LYS A 92 14.58 -3.57 -11.56
N LYS A 93 14.63 -3.70 -11.66
CA LYS A 93 14.52 -3.67 -12.32
C LYS A 93 14.67 -3.55 -12.67
#